data_d12525eda7bc8233b5cf9934213410f2
#
_entry.id   d12525eda7bc8233b5cf9934213410f2
#
_cell.length_a   1.000
_cell.length_b   1.000
_cell.length_c   1.000
_cell.angle_alpha   90.00
_cell.angle_beta   90.00
_cell.angle_gamma   90.00
#
_symmetry.space_group_name_H-M   'P 1'
#
loop_
_entity.id
_entity.type
_entity.pdbx_description
1 polymer ?
#
loop_
_entity_poly.entity_id
_entity_poly.type
_entity_poly.pdbx_seq_one_letter_code
_entity_poly.pdbx_strand_id
1 'polypeptide(L)'
;MTTIAYDGAIIAADRFWGTCYGDKLVRVGDLAIGFTGTAKMFNRVIDYFTTGGDPPALDDTNEVLVVNLATGKATLYDGDMDPLEVDHPVAVGTGRAYAMGAMAQGADAMDSVLLAATFDAGTKVDHGITTFEVGVPVGD
;
A
#
# COMPACT_ATOMS: atom_id res chain seq x y z
N MET A 1 6.66 -9.71 1.36
CA MET A 1 7.88 -8.90 1.46
C MET A 1 7.58 -7.45 1.21
N THR A 2 6.73 -6.91 2.02
CA THR A 2 6.23 -5.56 1.85
C THR A 2 5.59 -5.10 3.14
N THR A 3 5.62 -3.81 3.39
CA THR A 3 4.77 -3.19 4.40
C THR A 3 4.14 -1.94 3.79
N ILE A 4 2.82 -1.94 3.73
CA ILE A 4 2.04 -0.77 3.33
C ILE A 4 1.09 -0.48 4.47
N ALA A 5 1.11 0.74 4.98
CA ALA A 5 0.32 1.14 6.14
C ALA A 5 -0.47 2.42 5.85
N TYR A 6 -1.70 2.48 6.35
CA TYR A 6 -2.56 3.66 6.26
C TYR A 6 -3.12 3.98 7.64
N ASP A 7 -2.89 5.20 8.12
CA ASP A 7 -3.29 5.64 9.46
C ASP A 7 -4.56 6.51 9.48
N GLY A 8 -5.16 6.75 8.33
CA GLY A 8 -6.31 7.65 8.16
C GLY A 8 -5.95 9.02 7.58
N ALA A 9 -4.68 9.38 7.60
CA ALA A 9 -4.17 10.64 7.06
C ALA A 9 -3.07 10.43 6.01
N ILE A 10 -2.22 9.43 6.23
CA ILE A 10 -1.06 9.13 5.37
C ILE A 10 -1.08 7.65 5.03
N ILE A 11 -0.83 7.32 3.76
CA ILE A 11 -0.49 5.96 3.33
C ILE A 11 1.01 5.93 3.01
N ALA A 12 1.71 4.91 3.51
CA ALA A 12 3.15 4.77 3.38
C ALA A 12 3.53 3.35 2.99
N ALA A 13 4.57 3.20 2.19
CA ALA A 13 5.08 1.90 1.77
C ALA A 13 6.60 1.93 1.64
N ASP A 14 7.23 0.80 1.97
CA ASP A 14 8.65 0.60 1.64
C ASP A 14 8.79 0.42 0.12
N ARG A 15 10.03 0.45 -0.38
CA ARG A 15 10.31 0.38 -1.82
C ARG A 15 11.07 -0.88 -2.23
N PHE A 16 11.12 -1.87 -1.36
CA PHE A 16 11.90 -3.09 -1.60
C PHE A 16 11.05 -4.23 -2.17
N TRP A 17 11.37 -4.67 -3.40
CA TRP A 17 10.67 -5.75 -4.10
C TRP A 17 11.29 -7.14 -3.90
N GLY A 18 12.32 -7.25 -3.06
CA GLY A 18 13.04 -8.50 -2.82
C GLY A 18 14.33 -8.60 -3.61
N THR A 19 14.33 -8.20 -4.88
CA THR A 19 15.51 -8.22 -5.74
C THR A 19 15.89 -6.83 -6.26
N CYS A 20 15.02 -5.86 -6.10
CA CYS A 20 15.22 -4.50 -6.59
C CYS A 20 14.42 -3.51 -5.75
N TYR A 21 14.59 -2.23 -6.02
CA TYR A 21 13.87 -1.14 -5.37
C TYR A 21 13.00 -0.43 -6.40
N GLY A 22 11.83 -0.01 -5.99
CA GLY A 22 10.88 0.73 -6.80
C GLY A 22 9.61 1.02 -6.03
N ASP A 23 8.71 1.81 -6.61
CA ASP A 23 7.48 2.18 -5.95
C ASP A 23 6.50 1.01 -5.88
N LYS A 24 6.02 0.72 -4.67
CA LYS A 24 4.92 -0.22 -4.41
C LYS A 24 3.61 0.52 -4.17
N LEU A 25 3.67 1.84 -4.21
CA LEU A 25 2.56 2.73 -3.94
C LEU A 25 2.63 3.85 -4.97
N VAL A 26 1.60 3.99 -5.78
CA VAL A 26 1.52 5.00 -6.83
C VAL A 26 0.19 5.74 -6.76
N ARG A 27 0.17 6.96 -7.30
CA ARG A 27 -1.05 7.75 -7.38
C ARG A 27 -1.61 7.71 -8.80
N VAL A 28 -2.89 7.37 -8.93
CA VAL A 28 -3.64 7.44 -10.19
C VAL A 28 -4.88 8.31 -9.90
N GLY A 29 -4.89 9.53 -10.42
CA GLY A 29 -5.95 10.48 -10.07
C GLY A 29 -5.98 10.75 -8.56
N ASP A 30 -7.12 10.53 -7.92
CA ASP A 30 -7.28 10.68 -6.48
C ASP A 30 -6.96 9.39 -5.71
N LEU A 31 -6.59 8.31 -6.40
CA LEU A 31 -6.32 7.02 -5.76
C LEU A 31 -4.84 6.82 -5.51
N ALA A 32 -4.48 6.48 -4.28
CA ALA A 32 -3.18 5.92 -3.94
C ALA A 32 -3.34 4.40 -3.93
N ILE A 33 -2.58 3.72 -4.78
CA ILE A 33 -2.70 2.28 -5.02
C ILE A 33 -1.43 1.60 -4.55
N GLY A 34 -1.55 0.75 -3.54
CA GLY A 34 -0.45 -0.04 -2.99
C GLY A 34 -0.65 -1.52 -3.27
N PHE A 35 0.44 -2.23 -3.50
CA PHE A 35 0.38 -3.63 -3.90
C PHE A 35 1.44 -4.48 -3.20
N THR A 36 1.04 -5.67 -2.79
CA THR A 36 1.94 -6.72 -2.32
C THR A 36 1.97 -7.85 -3.34
N GLY A 37 3.15 -8.18 -3.85
CA GLY A 37 3.32 -9.22 -4.86
C GLY A 37 4.50 -8.93 -5.77
N THR A 38 4.37 -9.22 -7.07
CA THR A 38 5.42 -8.95 -8.04
C THR A 38 5.20 -7.62 -8.75
N ALA A 39 6.29 -6.99 -9.20
CA ALA A 39 6.20 -5.73 -9.93
C ALA A 39 5.40 -5.88 -11.24
N LYS A 40 5.50 -7.01 -11.91
CA LYS A 40 4.73 -7.27 -13.14
C LYS A 40 3.24 -7.29 -12.88
N MET A 41 2.81 -7.93 -11.80
CA MET A 41 1.39 -7.95 -11.43
C MET A 41 0.92 -6.57 -11.01
N PHE A 42 1.77 -5.79 -10.35
CA PHE A 42 1.42 -4.41 -9.99
C PHE A 42 1.13 -3.57 -11.22
N ASN A 43 1.91 -3.71 -12.29
CA ASN A 43 1.64 -3.00 -13.54
C ASN A 43 0.25 -3.32 -14.09
N ARG A 44 -0.19 -4.57 -14.00
CA ARG A 44 -1.54 -4.97 -14.41
C ARG A 44 -2.63 -4.35 -13.54
N VAL A 45 -2.38 -4.25 -12.23
CA VAL A 45 -3.30 -3.60 -11.30
C VAL A 45 -3.41 -2.11 -11.63
N ILE A 46 -2.29 -1.44 -11.86
CA ILE A 46 -2.29 -0.01 -12.24
C ILE A 46 -3.05 0.18 -13.56
N ASP A 47 -2.83 -0.66 -14.56
CA ASP A 47 -3.53 -0.58 -15.84
C ASP A 47 -5.04 -0.72 -15.64
N TYR A 48 -5.47 -1.63 -14.78
CA TYR A 48 -6.89 -1.81 -14.45
C TYR A 48 -7.51 -0.52 -13.89
N PHE A 49 -6.85 0.14 -12.96
CA PHE A 49 -7.35 1.40 -12.39
C PHE A 49 -7.22 2.58 -13.34
N THR A 50 -6.33 2.51 -14.32
CA THR A 50 -6.12 3.59 -15.29
C THR A 50 -7.06 3.49 -16.49
N THR A 51 -7.22 2.28 -17.05
CA THR A 51 -7.96 2.06 -18.31
C THR A 51 -9.30 1.35 -18.13
N GLY A 52 -9.52 0.70 -17.00
CA GLY A 52 -10.78 0.03 -16.69
C GLY A 52 -11.01 -1.29 -17.42
N GLY A 53 -9.99 -1.95 -17.92
CA GLY A 53 -10.12 -3.25 -18.58
C GLY A 53 -10.55 -4.38 -17.66
N ASP A 54 -10.30 -5.62 -18.05
CA ASP A 54 -10.61 -6.79 -17.24
C ASP A 54 -9.77 -6.78 -15.96
N PRO A 55 -10.36 -7.10 -14.79
CA PRO A 55 -9.60 -7.14 -13.54
C PRO A 55 -8.56 -8.25 -13.58
N PRO A 56 -7.32 -7.98 -13.11
CA PRO A 56 -6.32 -9.04 -13.00
C PRO A 56 -6.73 -10.05 -11.93
N ALA A 57 -6.39 -11.32 -12.15
CA ALA A 57 -6.56 -12.35 -11.14
C ALA A 57 -5.37 -12.32 -10.18
N LEU A 58 -5.64 -12.12 -8.89
CA LEU A 58 -4.64 -12.08 -7.84
C LEU A 58 -4.55 -13.46 -7.17
N ASP A 59 -3.35 -13.89 -6.79
CA ASP A 59 -3.20 -15.10 -6.00
C ASP A 59 -3.38 -14.81 -4.50
N ASP A 60 -3.33 -15.84 -3.67
CA ASP A 60 -3.60 -15.72 -2.22
C ASP A 60 -2.58 -14.84 -1.48
N THR A 61 -1.42 -14.58 -2.09
CA THR A 61 -0.37 -13.78 -1.46
C THR A 61 -0.40 -12.32 -1.89
N ASN A 62 -1.27 -11.97 -2.83
CA ASN A 62 -1.37 -10.63 -3.38
C ASN A 62 -2.52 -9.86 -2.74
N GLU A 63 -2.26 -8.63 -2.35
CA GLU A 63 -3.27 -7.72 -1.84
C GLU A 63 -3.06 -6.35 -2.47
N VAL A 64 -4.17 -5.65 -2.73
CA VAL A 64 -4.16 -4.27 -3.21
C VAL A 64 -4.85 -3.42 -2.17
N LEU A 65 -4.17 -2.40 -1.67
CA LEU A 65 -4.76 -1.39 -0.77
C LEU A 65 -4.89 -0.08 -1.54
N VAL A 66 -6.12 0.40 -1.67
CA VAL A 66 -6.41 1.66 -2.35
C VAL A 66 -6.97 2.65 -1.35
N VAL A 67 -6.36 3.84 -1.29
CA VAL A 67 -6.88 4.96 -0.50
C VAL A 67 -7.32 6.07 -1.45
N ASN A 68 -8.57 6.48 -1.33
CA ASN A 68 -9.05 7.67 -2.02
C ASN A 68 -8.55 8.90 -1.27
N LEU A 69 -7.60 9.62 -1.85
CA LEU A 69 -6.94 10.75 -1.20
C LEU A 69 -7.84 11.98 -1.08
N ALA A 70 -8.95 12.04 -1.81
CA ALA A 70 -9.94 13.10 -1.65
C ALA A 70 -10.89 12.87 -0.47
N THR A 71 -11.21 11.60 -0.17
CA THR A 71 -12.21 11.25 0.86
C THR A 71 -11.62 10.57 2.09
N GLY A 72 -10.43 9.97 1.97
CA GLY A 72 -9.83 9.17 3.03
C GLY A 72 -10.32 7.73 3.10
N LYS A 73 -11.24 7.31 2.23
CA LYS A 73 -11.77 5.95 2.23
C LYS A 73 -10.71 4.95 1.75
N ALA A 74 -10.63 3.81 2.45
CA ALA A 74 -9.70 2.73 2.13
C ALA A 74 -10.46 1.50 1.65
N THR A 75 -9.93 0.83 0.63
CA THR A 75 -10.49 -0.39 0.05
C THR A 75 -9.38 -1.42 -0.13
N LEU A 76 -9.64 -2.64 0.32
CA LEU A 76 -8.78 -3.80 0.04
C LEU A 76 -9.36 -4.59 -1.13
N TYR A 77 -8.47 -5.07 -1.99
CA TYR A 77 -8.83 -5.95 -3.10
C TYR A 77 -7.99 -7.21 -3.02
N ASP A 78 -8.61 -8.35 -3.25
CA ASP A 78 -7.94 -9.64 -3.38
C ASP A 78 -8.64 -10.49 -4.45
N GLY A 79 -8.09 -11.68 -4.73
CA GLY A 79 -8.68 -12.61 -5.68
C GLY A 79 -8.94 -11.99 -7.06
N ASP A 80 -10.21 -11.91 -7.46
CA ASP A 80 -10.63 -11.34 -8.74
C ASP A 80 -10.87 -9.83 -8.66
N MET A 81 -10.15 -9.14 -7.81
CA MET A 81 -10.30 -7.71 -7.54
C MET A 81 -11.66 -7.38 -6.89
N ASP A 82 -12.07 -8.24 -5.95
CA ASP A 82 -13.28 -8.00 -5.15
C ASP A 82 -12.99 -6.92 -4.10
N PRO A 83 -13.77 -5.83 -4.08
CA PRO A 83 -13.54 -4.74 -3.14
C PRO A 83 -14.08 -5.04 -1.75
N LEU A 84 -13.32 -4.65 -0.74
CA LEU A 84 -13.74 -4.64 0.66
C LEU A 84 -13.39 -3.28 1.25
N GLU A 85 -14.38 -2.48 1.59
CA GLU A 85 -14.14 -1.21 2.29
C GLU A 85 -13.69 -1.50 3.72
N VAL A 86 -12.60 -0.87 4.14
CA VAL A 86 -11.99 -1.10 5.46
C VAL A 86 -11.77 0.22 6.17
N ASP A 87 -11.73 0.15 7.51
CA ASP A 87 -11.42 1.30 8.35
C ASP A 87 -9.91 1.39 8.59
N HIS A 88 -9.42 2.62 8.82
CA HIS A 88 -8.06 2.81 9.30
C HIS A 88 -7.98 2.54 10.83
N PRO A 89 -6.85 2.12 11.36
CA PRO A 89 -5.61 1.80 10.65
C PRO A 89 -5.71 0.48 9.89
N VAL A 90 -5.01 0.39 8.79
CA VAL A 90 -4.91 -0.84 7.99
C VAL A 90 -3.50 -1.00 7.46
N ALA A 91 -3.02 -2.23 7.40
CA ALA A 91 -1.72 -2.54 6.81
C ALA A 91 -1.80 -3.86 6.06
N VAL A 92 -1.00 -3.97 5.01
CA VAL A 92 -0.86 -5.19 4.20
C VAL A 92 0.61 -5.53 4.03
N GLY A 93 0.87 -6.77 3.64
CA GLY A 93 2.22 -7.28 3.42
C GLY A 93 2.76 -8.07 4.61
N THR A 94 3.99 -8.57 4.48
CA THR A 94 4.62 -9.41 5.51
C THR A 94 4.89 -8.67 6.81
N GLY A 95 5.07 -7.36 6.75
CA GLY A 95 5.28 -6.52 7.95
C GLY A 95 3.99 -5.98 8.58
N ARG A 96 2.82 -6.40 8.10
CA ARG A 96 1.53 -5.83 8.55
C ARG A 96 1.29 -5.91 10.04
N ALA A 97 1.66 -7.02 10.67
CA ALA A 97 1.43 -7.18 12.10
C ALA A 97 2.21 -6.16 12.93
N TYR A 98 3.45 -5.89 12.56
CA TYR A 98 4.27 -4.88 13.22
C TYR A 98 3.70 -3.47 12.99
N ALA A 99 3.30 -3.16 11.77
CA ALA A 99 2.73 -1.85 11.44
C ALA A 99 1.39 -1.63 12.15
N MET A 100 0.51 -2.64 12.18
CA MET A 100 -0.76 -2.54 12.88
C MET A 100 -0.56 -2.33 14.39
N GLY A 101 0.38 -3.06 15.00
CA GLY A 101 0.71 -2.88 16.41
C GLY A 101 1.23 -1.47 16.71
N ALA A 102 2.09 -0.95 15.85
CA ALA A 102 2.63 0.40 15.98
C ALA A 102 1.52 1.46 15.89
N MET A 103 0.65 1.37 14.87
CA MET A 103 -0.45 2.31 14.70
C MET A 103 -1.46 2.24 15.85
N ALA A 104 -1.69 1.04 16.40
CA ALA A 104 -2.54 0.88 17.57
C ALA A 104 -1.99 1.62 18.81
N GLN A 105 -0.68 1.83 18.86
CA GLN A 105 -0.02 2.60 19.94
C GLN A 105 0.18 4.08 19.58
N GLY A 106 -0.39 4.55 18.48
CA GLY A 106 -0.39 5.95 18.09
C GLY A 106 0.69 6.36 17.09
N ALA A 107 1.45 5.42 16.54
CA ALA A 107 2.40 5.72 15.47
C ALA A 107 1.66 6.11 14.18
N ASP A 108 2.25 6.99 13.38
CA ASP A 108 1.74 7.27 12.05
C ASP A 108 2.16 6.17 11.07
N ALA A 109 1.68 6.26 9.81
CA ALA A 109 1.96 5.23 8.81
C ALA A 109 3.46 5.14 8.49
N MET A 110 4.17 6.25 8.40
CA MET A 110 5.61 6.25 8.11
C MET A 110 6.40 5.58 9.22
N ASP A 111 6.17 5.95 10.49
CA ASP A 111 6.84 5.34 11.64
C ASP A 111 6.49 3.86 11.76
N SER A 112 5.28 3.47 11.35
CA SER A 112 4.86 2.07 11.34
C SER A 112 5.63 1.23 10.32
N VAL A 113 5.89 1.78 9.14
CA VAL A 113 6.74 1.13 8.12
C VAL A 113 8.18 1.04 8.62
N LEU A 114 8.70 2.09 9.25
CA LEU A 114 10.05 2.08 9.86
C LEU A 114 10.16 0.99 10.92
N LEU A 115 9.17 0.86 11.79
CA LEU A 115 9.16 -0.19 12.81
C LEU A 115 9.11 -1.59 12.17
N ALA A 116 8.25 -1.78 11.17
CA ALA A 116 8.14 -3.04 10.45
C ALA A 116 9.49 -3.43 9.82
N ALA A 117 10.23 -2.47 9.26
CA ALA A 117 11.53 -2.72 8.66
C ALA A 117 12.57 -3.23 9.67
N THR A 118 12.39 -2.93 10.96
CA THR A 118 13.29 -3.41 12.01
C THR A 118 13.14 -4.93 12.24
N PHE A 119 11.96 -5.46 12.08
CA PHE A 119 11.63 -6.85 12.42
C PHE A 119 11.32 -7.74 11.22
N ASP A 120 10.80 -7.17 10.13
CA ASP A 120 10.44 -7.93 8.94
C ASP A 120 11.57 -7.86 7.91
N ALA A 121 12.20 -8.98 7.63
CA ALA A 121 13.32 -9.07 6.69
C ALA A 121 12.94 -8.66 5.26
N GLY A 122 11.66 -8.77 4.91
CA GLY A 122 11.16 -8.40 3.58
C GLY A 122 10.84 -6.92 3.42
N THR A 123 10.93 -6.13 4.50
CA THR A 123 10.66 -4.69 4.49
C THR A 123 11.96 -3.93 4.68
N LYS A 124 12.33 -3.09 3.72
CA LYS A 124 13.57 -2.31 3.77
C LYS A 124 13.29 -0.86 3.41
N VAL A 125 13.88 0.04 4.18
CA VAL A 125 13.67 1.49 4.06
C VAL A 125 14.95 2.26 3.67
N ASP A 126 16.03 1.56 3.37
CA ASP A 126 17.31 2.16 2.98
C ASP A 126 17.26 2.92 1.65
N HIS A 127 16.22 2.69 0.83
CA HIS A 127 15.91 3.48 -0.38
C HIS A 127 14.68 4.38 -0.19
N GLY A 128 14.35 4.70 1.04
CA GLY A 128 13.24 5.61 1.37
C GLY A 128 11.90 4.92 1.53
N ILE A 129 10.90 5.73 1.80
CA ILE A 129 9.51 5.35 1.97
C ILE A 129 8.67 6.23 1.05
N THR A 130 7.79 5.62 0.26
CA THR A 130 6.82 6.35 -0.54
C THR A 130 5.62 6.71 0.33
N THR A 131 5.19 7.97 0.30
CA THR A 131 4.03 8.43 1.07
C THR A 131 3.09 9.28 0.24
N PHE A 132 1.79 9.20 0.54
CA PHE A 132 0.79 10.15 0.05
C PHE A 132 -0.12 10.57 1.20
N GLU A 133 -0.51 11.83 1.20
CA GLU A 133 -1.39 12.42 2.21
C GLU A 133 -2.81 12.59 1.68
N VAL A 134 -3.79 12.25 2.54
CA VAL A 134 -5.20 12.57 2.28
C VAL A 134 -5.38 14.10 2.22
N GLY A 135 -6.10 14.58 1.21
CA GLY A 135 -6.39 15.99 1.05
C GLY A 135 -5.39 16.77 0.21
N VAL A 136 -4.32 16.13 -0.29
CA VAL A 136 -3.36 16.79 -1.18
C VAL A 136 -3.81 16.62 -2.63
N PRO A 137 -4.08 17.72 -3.37
CA PRO A 137 -4.55 17.64 -4.76
C PRO A 137 -3.52 17.02 -5.70
N VAL A 138 -4.03 16.51 -6.84
CA VAL A 138 -3.19 16.02 -7.94
C VAL A 138 -2.47 17.22 -8.58
N GLY A 139 -1.19 17.04 -8.88
CA GLY A 139 -0.41 18.00 -9.65
C GLY A 139 0.23 19.13 -8.86
N ASP A 140 0.17 19.06 -7.55
CA ASP A 140 0.84 20.05 -6.68
C ASP A 140 2.24 19.61 -6.27
#